data_f3c31e289bc89726b271869b27bd2190
#
_entry.id   f3c31e289bc89726b271869b27bd2190
#
_cell.length_a   1.000
_cell.length_b   1.000
_cell.length_c   1.000
_cell.angle_alpha   90.00
_cell.angle_beta   90.00
_cell.angle_gamma   90.00
#
_symmetry.space_group_name_H-M   'P 1'
#
loop_
_entity.id
_entity.type
_entity.pdbx_description
1 polymer ?
#
loop_
_entity_poly.entity_id
_entity_poly.type
_entity_poly.pdbx_seq_one_letter_code
_entity_poly.pdbx_strand_id
1 'polypeptide(L)' 'QGMIDPNEHEVAALRQASAVGGEYIESLGRTDLAQWSEHEWTTLIDVVVTAFQDHLREAYTHYPPF' A
#
# COMPACT_ATOMS: atom_id res chain seq x y z
N GLN A 1 -24.19 9.88 -0.72
CA GLN A 1 -22.87 10.29 -0.95
C GLN A 1 -22.38 9.73 -2.26
N GLY A 2 -21.85 10.54 -3.05
CA GLY A 2 -21.43 10.08 -4.35
C GLY A 2 -20.26 9.13 -4.30
N MET A 3 -19.74 8.95 -3.13
CA MET A 3 -18.57 8.18 -2.96
C MET A 3 -18.89 6.92 -2.19
N ILE A 4 -18.28 5.82 -2.61
CA ILE A 4 -18.44 4.57 -1.92
C ILE A 4 -17.35 4.46 -0.89
N ASP A 5 -17.72 4.25 0.35
CA ASP A 5 -16.73 4.06 1.39
C ASP A 5 -16.00 2.76 1.15
N PRO A 6 -14.69 2.76 1.33
CA PRO A 6 -13.96 1.50 1.22
C PRO A 6 -14.46 0.53 2.27
N ASN A 7 -14.54 -0.74 1.90
CA ASN A 7 -14.94 -1.74 2.88
C ASN A 7 -13.79 -1.97 3.86
N GLU A 8 -14.05 -2.75 4.91
CA GLU A 8 -13.06 -2.92 5.96
C GLU A 8 -11.80 -3.61 5.46
N HIS A 9 -11.90 -4.44 4.43
CA HIS A 9 -10.73 -5.08 3.87
C HIS A 9 -9.85 -4.08 3.15
N GLU A 10 -10.48 -3.13 2.47
CA GLU A 10 -9.74 -2.09 1.78
C GLU A 10 -9.07 -1.14 2.75
N VAL A 11 -9.75 -0.81 3.84
CA VAL A 11 -9.17 0.04 4.87
C VAL A 11 -7.96 -0.64 5.50
N ALA A 12 -8.09 -1.92 5.81
CA ALA A 12 -6.98 -2.67 6.38
C ALA A 12 -5.83 -2.76 5.39
N ALA A 13 -6.14 -2.95 4.11
CA ALA A 13 -5.11 -3.02 3.07
C ALA A 13 -4.36 -1.70 2.93
N LEU A 14 -5.09 -0.58 3.05
CA LEU A 14 -4.44 0.73 3.00
C LEU A 14 -3.49 0.93 4.18
N ARG A 15 -3.89 0.48 5.35
CA ARG A 15 -3.02 0.57 6.52
C ARG A 15 -1.76 -0.27 6.33
N GLN A 16 -1.92 -1.47 5.81
CA GLN A 16 -0.79 -2.34 5.57
C GLN A 16 0.13 -1.73 4.53
N ALA A 17 -0.43 -1.18 3.46
CA ALA A 17 0.36 -0.54 2.42
C ALA A 17 1.12 0.66 2.98
N SER A 18 0.48 1.43 3.85
CA SER A 18 1.13 2.57 4.49
C SER A 18 2.31 2.13 5.33
N ALA A 19 2.15 1.05 6.09
CA ALA A 19 3.23 0.56 6.94
C ALA A 19 4.42 0.11 6.09
N VAL A 20 4.14 -0.64 5.02
CA VAL A 20 5.21 -1.13 4.15
C VAL A 20 5.88 0.03 3.42
N GLY A 21 5.09 1.01 2.96
CA GLY A 21 5.65 2.19 2.33
C GLY A 21 6.56 2.97 3.27
N GLY A 22 6.11 3.11 4.53
CA GLY A 22 6.91 3.78 5.53
C GLY A 22 8.23 3.08 5.80
N GLU A 23 8.19 1.74 5.81
CA GLU A 23 9.42 0.98 6.00
C GLU A 23 10.40 1.21 4.85
N TYR A 24 9.88 1.31 3.63
CA TYR A 24 10.73 1.58 2.49
C TYR A 24 11.39 2.96 2.62
N ILE A 25 10.60 3.97 3.00
CA ILE A 25 11.13 5.31 3.18
C ILE A 25 12.21 5.32 4.24
N GLU A 26 11.99 4.62 5.33
CA GLU A 26 12.99 4.54 6.40
C GLU A 26 14.24 3.84 5.92
N SER A 27 14.11 2.83 5.08
CA SER A 27 15.26 2.10 4.58
C SER A 27 16.14 2.97 3.69
N LEU A 28 15.56 3.95 3.01
CA LEU A 28 16.33 4.87 2.21
C LEU A 28 17.07 5.89 3.06
N GLY A 29 16.54 6.18 4.25
CA GLY A 29 17.15 7.15 5.14
C GLY A 29 17.05 8.58 4.64
N ARG A 30 16.20 8.84 3.66
CA ARG A 30 16.03 10.18 3.09
C ARG A 30 14.54 10.51 3.08
N THR A 31 14.24 11.63 3.73
CA THR A 31 12.84 12.07 3.82
C THR A 31 12.55 13.28 2.94
N ASP A 32 13.56 13.83 2.27
CA ASP A 32 13.35 14.93 1.35
C ASP A 32 12.96 14.33 0.00
N LEU A 33 11.69 14.33 -0.29
CA LEU A 33 11.18 13.69 -1.49
C LEU A 33 11.73 14.31 -2.76
N ALA A 34 12.13 15.57 -2.70
CA ALA A 34 12.69 16.24 -3.87
C ALA A 34 14.04 15.65 -4.26
N GLN A 35 14.67 14.93 -3.35
CA GLN A 35 15.97 14.31 -3.63
C GLN A 35 15.84 12.90 -4.17
N TRP A 36 14.63 12.41 -4.28
CA TRP A 36 14.41 11.03 -4.73
C TRP A 36 14.54 10.94 -6.24
N SER A 37 15.15 9.85 -6.68
CA SER A 37 15.21 9.55 -8.12
C SER A 37 13.86 9.02 -8.59
N GLU A 38 13.68 9.01 -9.90
CA GLU A 38 12.48 8.45 -10.48
C GLU A 38 12.33 6.98 -10.11
N HIS A 39 13.45 6.26 -10.08
CA HIS A 39 13.42 4.84 -9.69
C HIS A 39 12.94 4.67 -8.26
N GLU A 40 13.38 5.54 -7.36
CA GLU A 40 12.94 5.45 -5.97
C GLU A 40 11.46 5.73 -5.83
N TRP A 41 10.95 6.71 -6.57
CA TRP A 41 9.54 7.00 -6.58
C TRP A 41 8.73 5.81 -7.09
N THR A 42 9.16 5.27 -8.23
CA THR A 42 8.46 4.15 -8.84
C THR A 42 8.47 2.95 -7.90
N THR A 43 9.60 2.72 -7.23
CA THR A 43 9.70 1.61 -6.29
C THR A 43 8.75 1.80 -5.11
N LEU A 44 8.65 3.02 -4.59
CA LEU A 44 7.72 3.27 -3.49
C LEU A 44 6.30 2.97 -3.91
N ILE A 45 5.90 3.45 -5.07
CA ILE A 45 4.53 3.20 -5.56
C ILE A 45 4.31 1.71 -5.74
N ASP A 46 5.29 1.01 -6.31
CA ASP A 46 5.17 -0.43 -6.52
C ASP A 46 5.04 -1.17 -5.19
N VAL A 47 5.83 -0.80 -4.20
CA VAL A 47 5.78 -1.42 -2.89
C VAL A 47 4.39 -1.22 -2.26
N VAL A 48 3.88 -0.01 -2.33
CA VAL A 48 2.59 0.32 -1.73
C VAL A 48 1.47 -0.44 -2.44
N VAL A 49 1.47 -0.41 -3.77
CA VAL A 49 0.41 -1.05 -4.55
C VAL A 49 0.45 -2.56 -4.35
N THR A 50 1.65 -3.15 -4.37
CA THR A 50 1.80 -4.59 -4.20
C THR A 50 1.31 -5.02 -2.82
N ALA A 51 1.68 -4.26 -1.79
CA ALA A 51 1.25 -4.59 -0.43
C ALA A 51 -0.27 -4.50 -0.30
N PHE A 52 -0.86 -3.48 -0.93
CA PHE A 52 -2.30 -3.32 -0.90
C PHE A 52 -2.99 -4.50 -1.58
N GLN A 53 -2.53 -4.86 -2.76
CA GLN A 53 -3.12 -5.96 -3.51
C GLN A 53 -2.95 -7.30 -2.81
N ASP A 54 -1.77 -7.53 -2.24
CA ASP A 54 -1.51 -8.77 -1.54
C ASP A 54 -2.41 -8.91 -0.32
N HIS A 55 -2.60 -7.82 0.41
CA HIS A 55 -3.46 -7.87 1.58
C HIS A 55 -4.91 -8.15 1.19
N LEU A 56 -5.38 -7.52 0.13
CA LEU A 56 -6.74 -7.77 -0.34
C LEU A 56 -6.91 -9.20 -0.82
N ARG A 57 -5.93 -9.69 -1.57
CA ARG A 57 -5.99 -11.06 -2.07
C ARG A 57 -6.07 -12.05 -0.91
N GLU A 58 -5.26 -11.82 0.10
CA GLU A 58 -5.25 -12.70 1.26
C GLU A 58 -6.57 -12.63 2.01
N ALA A 59 -7.12 -11.42 2.17
CA ALA A 59 -8.38 -11.26 2.87
C ALA A 59 -9.51 -11.98 2.15
N TYR A 60 -9.56 -11.85 0.82
CA TYR A 60 -10.63 -12.48 0.06
C TYR A 60 -10.45 -13.97 -0.10
N THR A 61 -9.22 -14.45 0.05
CA THR A 61 -8.96 -15.88 0.00
C THR A 61 -9.53 -16.59 1.22
N HIS A 62 -9.63 -15.89 2.33
CA HIS A 62 -10.15 -16.47 3.57
C HIS A 62 -11.67 -16.55 3.58
N TYR A 63 -12.34 -15.93 2.63
CA TYR A 63 -13.79 -15.93 2.58
C TYR A 63 -14.23 -16.89 1.52
N PRO A 64 -15.27 -17.68 1.80
CA PRO A 64 -15.76 -18.57 0.76
C PRO A 64 -16.27 -17.75 -0.41
N PRO A 65 -16.05 -18.24 -1.61
CA PRO A 65 -16.66 -17.61 -2.77
C PRO A 65 -18.16 -17.74 -2.64
N PHE A 66 -18.83 -16.83 -3.14
CA PHE A 66 -20.26 -16.67 -2.97
C PHE A 66 -21.09 -17.86 -3.33
#